data_72f90aa5b9826f9f3eb2a177a8c30b2f
#
_entry.id   72f90aa5b9826f9f3eb2a177a8c30b2f
#
_cell.length_a   1.000
_cell.length_b   1.000
_cell.length_c   1.000
_cell.angle_alpha   90.00
_cell.angle_beta   90.00
_cell.angle_gamma   90.00
#
_symmetry.space_group_name_H-M   'P 1'
#
loop_
_entity.id
_entity.type
_entity.pdbx_description
1 polymer ?
#
loop_
_entity_poly.entity_id
_entity_poly.type
_entity_poly.pdbx_seq_one_letter_code
_entity_poly.pdbx_strand_id
1 'polypeptide(L)'
;MPFYVSRDSADVWSNKSLFSISQNGDLLFQSGVPPDYFSSTGQLWGTPTYYWAKHKSTAFRWWRKRFKRQFELVDILRLDHFRALAAYWRVDGNAQNAINGTWINSPGKELLNILKKDLKSDYLPIIAEDLGVITKDV
;
A
#
# COMPACT_ATOMS: atom_id res chain seq x y z
N MET A 1 6.69 -2.99 8.83
CA MET A 1 6.82 -2.57 7.41
C MET A 1 5.60 -1.74 7.03
N PRO A 2 5.73 -0.50 6.59
CA PRO A 2 4.60 0.30 6.13
C PRO A 2 4.04 -0.25 4.82
N PHE A 3 2.73 -0.10 4.59
CA PHE A 3 2.13 -0.44 3.31
C PHE A 3 2.65 0.47 2.20
N TYR A 4 2.62 1.78 2.42
CA TYR A 4 3.14 2.76 1.46
C TYR A 4 4.64 3.01 1.63
N VAL A 5 5.23 3.61 0.61
CA VAL A 5 6.62 4.09 0.62
C VAL A 5 6.65 5.59 0.40
N SER A 6 7.66 6.26 0.93
CA SER A 6 7.82 7.71 0.74
C SER A 6 8.00 8.06 -0.74
N ARG A 7 7.46 9.22 -1.15
CA ARG A 7 7.68 9.79 -2.49
C ARG A 7 9.17 9.86 -2.85
N ASP A 8 10.01 10.21 -1.87
CA ASP A 8 11.45 10.40 -2.07
C ASP A 8 12.28 9.13 -1.82
N SER A 9 11.62 7.97 -1.69
CA SER A 9 12.31 6.71 -1.44
C SER A 9 13.05 6.19 -2.67
N ALA A 10 14.10 5.39 -2.43
CA ALA A 10 14.78 4.63 -3.47
C ALA A 10 13.82 3.70 -4.23
N ASP A 11 12.80 3.17 -3.55
CA ASP A 11 11.75 2.34 -4.15
C ASP A 11 11.00 3.09 -5.25
N VAL A 12 10.52 4.30 -4.96
CA VAL A 12 9.81 5.14 -5.92
C VAL A 12 10.74 5.60 -7.02
N TRP A 13 11.95 6.05 -6.68
CA TRP A 13 12.93 6.53 -7.65
C TRP A 13 13.29 5.46 -8.69
N SER A 14 13.53 4.23 -8.26
CA SER A 14 13.94 3.13 -9.15
C SER A 14 12.78 2.42 -9.86
N ASN A 15 11.51 2.65 -9.43
CA ASN A 15 10.35 1.95 -9.96
C ASN A 15 9.16 2.91 -10.23
N LYS A 16 9.41 4.11 -10.74
CA LYS A 16 8.40 5.17 -10.97
C LYS A 16 7.11 4.66 -11.60
N SER A 17 7.19 3.76 -12.57
CA SER A 17 6.03 3.22 -13.29
C SER A 17 5.07 2.38 -12.43
N LEU A 18 5.46 1.99 -11.23
CA LEU A 18 4.63 1.24 -10.29
C LEU A 18 3.78 2.14 -9.40
N PHE A 19 4.05 3.44 -9.36
CA PHE A 19 3.45 4.41 -8.45
C PHE A 19 2.73 5.53 -9.20
N SER A 20 1.74 6.14 -8.55
CA SER A 20 0.96 7.25 -9.10
C SER A 20 1.70 8.58 -9.03
N ILE A 21 2.81 8.67 -9.74
CA ILE A 21 3.64 9.86 -9.87
C ILE A 21 3.84 10.25 -11.34
N SER A 22 4.08 11.54 -11.58
CA SER A 22 4.44 12.08 -12.89
C SER A 22 5.89 11.73 -13.26
N GLN A 23 6.29 12.03 -14.49
CA GLN A 23 7.69 11.90 -14.91
C GLN A 23 8.62 12.79 -14.08
N ASN A 24 8.14 13.96 -13.67
CA ASN A 24 8.89 14.91 -12.84
C ASN A 24 8.94 14.51 -11.36
N GLY A 25 8.20 13.46 -10.96
CA GLY A 25 8.15 13.00 -9.58
C GLY A 25 7.04 13.63 -8.73
N ASP A 26 6.12 14.41 -9.33
CA ASP A 26 4.97 14.94 -8.61
C ASP A 26 3.93 13.87 -8.37
N LEU A 27 3.22 13.94 -7.23
CA LEU A 27 2.12 13.05 -6.93
C LEU A 27 0.97 13.30 -7.90
N LEU A 28 0.54 12.29 -8.64
CA LEU A 28 -0.72 12.31 -9.38
C LEU A 28 -1.87 11.98 -8.44
N PHE A 29 -1.65 11.00 -7.57
CA PHE A 29 -2.52 10.64 -6.46
C PHE A 29 -1.70 10.34 -5.22
N GLN A 30 -2.26 10.66 -4.07
CA GLN A 30 -1.67 10.37 -2.76
C GLN A 30 -2.59 9.53 -1.89
N SER A 31 -1.99 8.85 -0.94
CA SER A 31 -2.70 8.08 0.06
C SER A 31 -3.18 8.95 1.22
N GLY A 32 -4.18 8.46 1.90
CA GLY A 32 -4.73 9.07 3.10
C GLY A 32 -5.81 8.21 3.72
N VAL A 33 -6.58 8.82 4.59
CA VAL A 33 -7.82 8.26 5.14
C VAL A 33 -8.94 9.30 5.04
N PRO A 34 -10.19 8.87 4.83
CA PRO A 34 -11.32 9.78 4.76
C PRO A 34 -11.56 10.48 6.11
N PRO A 35 -12.38 11.54 6.14
CA PRO A 35 -12.86 12.12 7.39
C PRO A 35 -13.45 11.06 8.33
N ASP A 36 -13.13 11.18 9.60
CA ASP A 36 -13.61 10.31 10.67
C ASP A 36 -13.88 11.10 11.95
N TYR A 37 -14.14 10.38 13.07
CA TYR A 37 -14.40 11.00 14.36
C TYR A 37 -13.20 11.82 14.89
N PHE A 38 -11.96 11.45 14.52
CA PHE A 38 -10.74 12.11 15.00
C PHE A 38 -10.29 13.27 14.10
N SER A 39 -10.69 13.26 12.82
CA SER A 39 -10.31 14.28 11.85
C SER A 39 -11.45 14.55 10.87
N SER A 40 -12.06 15.73 10.98
CA SER A 40 -13.13 16.19 10.08
C SER A 40 -12.70 16.40 8.63
N THR A 41 -11.39 16.49 8.38
CA THR A 41 -10.80 16.66 7.03
C THR A 41 -10.10 15.40 6.54
N GLY A 42 -10.11 14.33 7.34
CA GLY A 42 -9.31 13.13 7.08
C GLY A 42 -7.81 13.39 7.25
N GLN A 43 -6.99 12.47 6.76
CA GLN A 43 -5.54 12.61 6.81
C GLN A 43 -4.94 12.44 5.41
N LEU A 44 -4.03 13.33 5.02
CA LEU A 44 -3.16 13.15 3.86
C LEU A 44 -1.80 12.65 4.34
N TRP A 45 -1.30 11.61 3.70
CA TRP A 45 -0.02 11.01 4.09
C TRP A 45 1.13 11.36 3.13
N GLY A 46 0.82 11.99 1.99
CA GLY A 46 1.83 12.46 1.03
C GLY A 46 2.64 11.34 0.37
N THR A 47 2.17 10.10 0.44
CA THR A 47 2.82 8.96 -0.19
C THR A 47 2.07 8.59 -1.48
N PRO A 48 2.78 8.19 -2.56
CA PRO A 48 2.14 7.79 -3.79
C PRO A 48 1.33 6.51 -3.61
N THR A 49 0.23 6.40 -4.34
CA THR A 49 -0.54 5.16 -4.44
C THR A 49 0.02 4.24 -5.54
N TYR A 50 -0.54 3.04 -5.69
CA TYR A 50 -0.01 2.00 -6.57
C TYR A 50 -0.77 1.90 -7.89
N TYR A 51 -0.06 1.66 -8.99
CA TYR A 51 -0.62 1.19 -10.25
C TYR A 51 -0.74 -0.33 -10.27
N TRP A 52 -1.82 -0.86 -9.68
CA TRP A 52 -2.00 -2.30 -9.50
C TRP A 52 -1.91 -3.12 -10.80
N ALA A 53 -2.37 -2.59 -11.92
CA ALA A 53 -2.22 -3.26 -13.22
C ALA A 53 -0.75 -3.53 -13.57
N LYS A 54 0.14 -2.58 -13.25
CA LYS A 54 1.59 -2.74 -13.46
C LYS A 54 2.22 -3.73 -12.50
N HIS A 55 1.75 -3.76 -11.24
CA HIS A 55 2.19 -4.76 -10.28
C HIS A 55 1.75 -6.18 -10.71
N LYS A 56 0.50 -6.35 -11.12
CA LYS A 56 -0.04 -7.63 -11.61
C LYS A 56 0.70 -8.14 -12.84
N SER A 57 1.00 -7.27 -13.81
CA SER A 57 1.69 -7.67 -15.06
C SER A 57 3.08 -8.26 -14.82
N THR A 58 3.67 -8.05 -13.65
CA THR A 58 4.95 -8.61 -13.23
C THR A 58 4.84 -9.66 -12.13
N ALA A 59 3.63 -10.22 -11.91
CA ALA A 59 3.33 -11.11 -10.79
C ALA A 59 3.81 -10.53 -9.45
N PHE A 60 3.54 -9.25 -9.22
CA PHE A 60 3.91 -8.50 -8.02
C PHE A 60 5.41 -8.54 -7.67
N ARG A 61 6.29 -8.59 -8.66
CA ARG A 61 7.75 -8.74 -8.47
C ARG A 61 8.32 -7.79 -7.42
N TRP A 62 7.93 -6.51 -7.43
CA TRP A 62 8.42 -5.51 -6.47
C TRP A 62 7.97 -5.86 -5.04
N TRP A 63 6.69 -6.18 -4.82
CA TRP A 63 6.15 -6.58 -3.53
C TRP A 63 6.82 -7.85 -3.00
N ARG A 64 6.98 -8.87 -3.85
CA ARG A 64 7.64 -10.14 -3.50
C ARG A 64 9.08 -9.91 -3.05
N LYS A 65 9.85 -9.06 -3.74
CA LYS A 65 11.21 -8.70 -3.33
C LYS A 65 11.22 -7.97 -1.97
N ARG A 66 10.27 -7.05 -1.78
CA ARG A 66 10.15 -6.27 -0.55
C ARG A 66 9.83 -7.17 0.65
N PHE A 67 8.84 -8.06 0.54
CA PHE A 67 8.52 -9.04 1.58
C PHE A 67 9.67 -10.01 1.83
N LYS A 68 10.26 -10.57 0.77
CA LYS A 68 11.42 -11.46 0.89
C LYS A 68 12.52 -10.81 1.71
N ARG A 69 12.89 -9.57 1.39
CA ARG A 69 13.93 -8.85 2.13
C ARG A 69 13.57 -8.64 3.61
N GLN A 70 12.31 -8.37 3.92
CA GLN A 70 11.88 -8.25 5.31
C GLN A 70 11.99 -9.59 6.06
N PHE A 71 11.56 -10.68 5.49
CA PHE A 71 11.65 -12.01 6.10
C PHE A 71 13.09 -12.54 6.22
N GLU A 72 14.04 -11.96 5.51
CA GLU A 72 15.48 -12.21 5.75
C GLU A 72 16.00 -11.47 7.00
N LEU A 73 15.31 -10.43 7.46
CA LEU A 73 15.75 -9.58 8.56
C LEU A 73 15.02 -9.84 9.88
N VAL A 74 13.79 -10.34 9.83
CA VAL A 74 12.92 -10.54 10.98
C VAL A 74 12.16 -11.85 10.88
N ASP A 75 11.85 -12.46 12.04
CA ASP A 75 11.06 -13.69 12.11
C ASP A 75 9.57 -13.43 11.92
N ILE A 76 9.07 -12.29 12.41
CA ILE A 76 7.67 -11.87 12.31
C ILE A 76 7.64 -10.42 11.81
N LEU A 77 6.82 -10.16 10.82
CA LEU A 77 6.67 -8.85 10.20
C LEU A 77 5.33 -8.20 10.56
N ARG A 78 5.33 -7.06 11.25
CA ARG A 78 4.13 -6.23 11.35
C ARG A 78 3.95 -5.42 10.07
N LEU A 79 2.80 -5.58 9.41
CA LEU A 79 2.41 -4.78 8.24
C LEU A 79 1.44 -3.68 8.68
N ASP A 80 1.92 -2.43 8.61
CA ASP A 80 1.12 -1.26 8.92
C ASP A 80 0.10 -0.98 7.81
N HIS A 81 -1.05 -0.47 8.20
CA HIS A 81 -2.19 -0.18 7.33
C HIS A 81 -2.63 -1.41 6.53
N PHE A 82 -2.76 -2.55 7.22
CA PHE A 82 -3.08 -3.85 6.60
C PHE A 82 -4.37 -3.81 5.78
N ARG A 83 -5.39 -3.03 6.23
CA ARG A 83 -6.63 -2.87 5.48
C ARG A 83 -6.43 -2.39 4.04
N ALA A 84 -5.33 -1.70 3.73
CA ALA A 84 -5.02 -1.25 2.38
C ALA A 84 -4.77 -2.41 1.39
N LEU A 85 -4.55 -3.64 1.88
CA LEU A 85 -4.56 -4.84 1.05
C LEU A 85 -5.97 -5.19 0.51
N ALA A 86 -7.04 -4.78 1.18
CA ALA A 86 -8.41 -4.88 0.66
C ALA A 86 -8.76 -3.64 -0.18
N ALA A 87 -8.67 -2.45 0.42
CA ALA A 87 -8.89 -1.18 -0.26
C ALA A 87 -8.20 -0.03 0.49
N TYR A 88 -7.83 1.03 -0.21
CA TYR A 88 -7.26 2.24 0.37
C TYR A 88 -7.94 3.50 -0.14
N TRP A 89 -7.87 4.56 0.66
CA TRP A 89 -8.37 5.88 0.30
C TRP A 89 -7.35 6.61 -0.56
N ARG A 90 -7.75 6.99 -1.76
CA ARG A 90 -6.94 7.72 -2.73
C ARG A 90 -7.47 9.12 -2.90
N VAL A 91 -6.58 10.10 -2.82
CA VAL A 91 -6.86 11.52 -2.96
C VAL A 91 -6.04 12.09 -4.11
N ASP A 92 -6.50 13.19 -4.73
CA ASP A 92 -5.72 13.91 -5.75
C ASP A 92 -4.35 14.36 -5.19
N GLY A 93 -3.32 14.33 -6.02
CA GLY A 93 -1.95 14.65 -5.59
C GLY A 93 -1.76 16.08 -5.09
N ASN A 94 -2.61 17.02 -5.53
CA ASN A 94 -2.57 18.43 -5.14
C ASN A 94 -3.59 18.79 -4.04
N ALA A 95 -4.37 17.83 -3.55
CA ALA A 95 -5.38 18.08 -2.53
C ALA A 95 -4.75 18.59 -1.23
N GLN A 96 -5.44 19.51 -0.55
CA GLN A 96 -5.01 20.08 0.73
C GLN A 96 -5.62 19.35 1.95
N ASN A 97 -6.57 18.46 1.71
CA ASN A 97 -7.19 17.60 2.71
C ASN A 97 -7.69 16.31 2.07
N ALA A 98 -8.18 15.37 2.87
CA ALA A 98 -8.63 14.06 2.39
C ALA A 98 -10.14 13.91 2.25
N ILE A 99 -10.91 15.01 2.26
CA ILE A 99 -12.37 14.98 2.16
C ILE A 99 -12.80 14.35 0.83
N ASN A 100 -12.23 14.82 -0.26
CA ASN A 100 -12.57 14.38 -1.62
C ASN A 100 -11.60 13.30 -2.09
N GLY A 101 -11.93 12.06 -1.79
CA GLY A 101 -11.15 10.91 -2.22
C GLY A 101 -12.01 9.79 -2.76
N THR A 102 -11.40 8.66 -3.04
CA THR A 102 -12.07 7.48 -3.59
C THR A 102 -11.44 6.21 -3.02
N TRP A 103 -12.29 5.26 -2.60
CA TRP A 103 -11.83 3.93 -2.25
C TRP A 103 -11.36 3.15 -3.48
N ILE A 104 -10.14 2.67 -3.44
CA ILE A 104 -9.52 1.88 -4.50
C ILE A 104 -9.30 0.47 -3.99
N ASN A 105 -9.92 -0.51 -4.64
CA ASN A 105 -9.72 -1.91 -4.32
C ASN A 105 -8.28 -2.34 -4.64
N SER A 106 -7.71 -3.12 -3.73
CA SER A 106 -6.37 -3.68 -3.85
C SER A 106 -6.41 -5.18 -4.13
N PRO A 107 -5.49 -5.73 -4.89
CA PRO A 107 -5.38 -7.16 -5.13
C PRO A 107 -4.67 -7.91 -4.00
N GLY A 108 -4.96 -7.56 -2.74
CA GLY A 108 -4.22 -8.08 -1.58
C GLY A 108 -4.32 -9.58 -1.42
N LYS A 109 -5.50 -10.18 -1.61
CA LYS A 109 -5.67 -11.65 -1.57
C LYS A 109 -4.78 -12.36 -2.60
N GLU A 110 -4.69 -11.81 -3.81
CA GLU A 110 -3.83 -12.34 -4.87
C GLU A 110 -2.35 -12.25 -4.47
N LEU A 111 -1.92 -11.09 -3.97
CA LEU A 111 -0.56 -10.88 -3.48
C LEU A 111 -0.21 -11.84 -2.33
N LEU A 112 -1.07 -11.93 -1.29
CA LEU A 112 -0.82 -12.81 -0.14
C LEU A 112 -0.75 -14.29 -0.54
N ASN A 113 -1.58 -14.73 -1.49
CA ASN A 113 -1.51 -16.09 -2.01
C ASN A 113 -0.20 -16.38 -2.76
N ILE A 114 0.34 -15.40 -3.48
CA ILE A 114 1.64 -15.53 -4.14
C ILE A 114 2.76 -15.62 -3.09
N LEU A 115 2.70 -14.79 -2.04
CA LEU A 115 3.70 -14.83 -0.95
C LEU A 115 3.68 -16.18 -0.20
N LYS A 116 2.51 -16.77 0.05
CA LYS A 116 2.40 -18.13 0.62
C LYS A 116 3.10 -19.16 -0.26
N LYS A 117 2.90 -19.09 -1.57
CA LYS A 117 3.58 -19.98 -2.53
C LYS A 117 5.10 -19.78 -2.53
N ASP A 118 5.58 -18.54 -2.45
CA ASP A 118 7.01 -18.23 -2.39
C ASP A 118 7.67 -18.78 -1.12
N LEU A 119 6.96 -18.70 0.02
CA LEU A 119 7.42 -19.23 1.30
C LEU A 119 7.17 -20.74 1.47
N LYS A 120 6.42 -21.36 0.55
CA LYS A 120 5.96 -22.75 0.65
C LYS A 120 5.25 -23.03 1.99
N SER A 121 4.37 -22.10 2.40
CA SER A 121 3.67 -22.13 3.68
C SER A 121 2.21 -21.75 3.50
N ASP A 122 1.32 -22.38 4.25
CA ASP A 122 -0.10 -22.06 4.26
C ASP A 122 -0.43 -20.78 5.05
N TYR A 123 0.53 -20.28 5.82
CA TYR A 123 0.40 -19.02 6.56
C TYR A 123 1.63 -18.13 6.33
N LEU A 124 1.45 -16.84 6.60
CA LEU A 124 2.51 -15.83 6.51
C LEU A 124 2.89 -15.38 7.94
N PRO A 125 4.18 -15.21 8.27
CA PRO A 125 4.61 -14.67 9.54
C PRO A 125 4.39 -13.14 9.59
N ILE A 126 3.13 -12.72 9.51
CA ILE A 126 2.72 -11.32 9.47
C ILE A 126 1.74 -11.04 10.61
N ILE A 127 1.98 -9.95 11.33
CA ILE A 127 1.01 -9.31 12.21
C ILE A 127 0.33 -8.19 11.41
N ALA A 128 -0.98 -8.29 11.25
CA ALA A 128 -1.78 -7.24 10.62
C ALA A 128 -2.03 -6.12 11.62
N GLU A 129 -1.76 -4.88 11.22
CA GLU A 129 -2.24 -3.70 11.94
C GLU A 129 -3.72 -3.53 11.62
N ASP A 130 -4.58 -3.45 12.64
CA ASP A 130 -6.05 -3.45 12.55
C ASP A 130 -6.70 -2.14 12.98
N LEU A 131 -5.95 -1.03 12.95
CA LEU A 131 -6.49 0.29 13.26
C LEU A 131 -7.36 0.82 12.13
N GLY A 132 -8.39 1.60 12.51
CA GLY A 132 -9.34 2.20 11.57
C GLY A 132 -10.57 1.34 11.30
N VAL A 133 -11.23 1.57 10.18
CA VAL A 133 -12.45 0.85 9.79
C VAL A 133 -12.09 -0.50 9.20
N ILE A 134 -12.27 -1.57 9.98
CA ILE A 134 -12.08 -2.95 9.54
C ILE A 134 -13.39 -3.50 9.01
N THR A 135 -13.41 -3.90 7.77
CA THR A 135 -14.56 -4.49 7.07
C THR A 135 -14.36 -6.00 6.90
N LYS A 136 -15.42 -6.73 6.54
CA LYS A 136 -15.37 -8.20 6.41
C LYS A 136 -14.39 -8.72 5.36
N ASP A 137 -13.97 -7.87 4.44
CA ASP A 137 -13.04 -8.19 3.35
C ASP A 137 -11.56 -7.94 3.74
N VAL A 138 -11.31 -7.31 4.90
CA VAL A 138 -9.99 -7.14 5.50
C VAL A 138 -9.61 -8.35 6.33
#